data_22755b128f26814c6216a94cfa86fecd
#
_entry.id   22755b128f26814c6216a94cfa86fecd
#
_cell.length_a   1.000
_cell.length_b   1.000
_cell.length_c   1.000
_cell.angle_alpha   90.00
_cell.angle_beta   90.00
_cell.angle_gamma   90.00
#
_symmetry.space_group_name_H-M   'P 1'
#
loop_
_entity.id
_entity.type
_entity.pdbx_description
1 polymer ?
#
loop_
_entity_poly.entity_id
_entity_poly.type
_entity_poly.pdbx_seq_one_letter_code
_entity_poly.pdbx_strand_id
1 'polypeptide(L)'
;MKKSRSINSGFSLLKVSALLSLSALLCVPLQVRAERNAEKAMSAQSVQQSRTVKGNVVDETGEPMIGVTIKVKGGKSAIVTDLDGNFSIPDCKPSTVVKLSYVGYKDQQVTVGNKRTLNFTMQEDNKALDEVVVVGYGTMKKSDLTGSIASVNSDDIVSKGSSNVLEAMQGSVPGVNITQTSGRSDNSMNIEIRGKSSINGSTTPLFVVDGVICDNIDFLNEQDIEKIDILKDASSTAIYGSRATAGVVMVTTKGGLGGIKRGSKPSISYDGYYGVSVVSRMPEFQDAQQFYDYRFKKFLTYAGGIAKPIDGTPQYVMSGASYNQGMLLVDNTNNFSESVLKSRLADGTSVDWPGLITQNGKLQNHYISVNGSSDKVSYNMGLGYHGIEGVYKGDKDNKISFKASVDADIASWLTAGFNMNIARIKHDYTSDDGEKEGYRMNPFMQPYDEDGNIIEQPGLNNTLGTNGNQFTSSRNPLLYFENEKKQRETWRLLGNIYMDFKILKGLDLKTTFSPSYTYSDEGQFVGTLTGNTDNTASYTTGRSFSWTWDNVLTYNKIFNKIHRLNLMGLFSMEGATAHSSESSGINVR
;
A
#
# COMPACT_ATOMS: atom_id res chain seq x y z
N MET A 1 -46.54 -20.29 -29.64
CA MET A 1 -47.02 -18.91 -29.61
C MET A 1 -46.99 -18.40 -28.20
N LYS A 2 -45.94 -17.60 -27.85
CA LYS A 2 -46.00 -16.50 -26.89
C LYS A 2 -44.62 -15.86 -26.90
N LYS A 3 -44.58 -14.58 -27.24
CA LYS A 3 -43.40 -13.74 -27.45
C LYS A 3 -42.65 -13.50 -26.12
N SER A 4 -41.35 -13.80 -26.09
CA SER A 4 -40.44 -13.28 -25.09
C SER A 4 -40.05 -11.86 -25.48
N ARG A 5 -40.27 -10.90 -24.61
CA ARG A 5 -39.76 -9.52 -24.74
C ARG A 5 -38.31 -9.49 -24.29
N SER A 6 -37.42 -9.23 -25.22
CA SER A 6 -36.05 -8.86 -24.92
C SER A 6 -36.04 -7.41 -24.40
N ILE A 7 -35.47 -7.20 -23.22
CA ILE A 7 -35.17 -5.84 -22.72
C ILE A 7 -33.75 -5.51 -23.22
N ASN A 8 -33.70 -4.78 -24.33
CA ASN A 8 -32.49 -4.12 -24.79
C ASN A 8 -32.23 -2.90 -23.90
N SER A 9 -31.28 -2.97 -23.00
CA SER A 9 -30.68 -1.80 -22.40
C SER A 9 -29.47 -1.36 -23.24
N GLY A 10 -29.76 -0.61 -24.31
CA GLY A 10 -28.76 0.13 -25.07
C GLY A 10 -28.24 1.29 -24.24
N PHE A 11 -27.12 1.09 -23.56
CA PHE A 11 -26.29 2.21 -23.10
C PHE A 11 -25.30 2.57 -24.21
N SER A 12 -25.54 3.73 -24.81
CA SER A 12 -24.83 4.20 -25.98
C SER A 12 -23.35 4.45 -25.69
N LEU A 13 -22.50 3.84 -26.49
CA LEU A 13 -21.04 4.03 -26.62
C LEU A 13 -20.60 5.45 -27.06
N LEU A 14 -21.50 6.43 -27.07
CA LEU A 14 -21.24 7.76 -27.62
C LEU A 14 -20.82 8.83 -26.60
N LYS A 15 -20.65 8.47 -25.32
CA LYS A 15 -20.20 9.44 -24.29
C LYS A 15 -18.78 9.24 -23.78
N VAL A 16 -18.07 8.21 -24.23
CA VAL A 16 -16.66 7.96 -23.84
C VAL A 16 -15.68 8.59 -24.83
N SER A 17 -16.11 8.90 -26.04
CA SER A 17 -15.23 9.53 -27.05
C SER A 17 -14.97 11.02 -26.82
N ALA A 18 -15.74 11.70 -25.97
CA ALA A 18 -15.56 13.14 -25.72
C ALA A 18 -14.50 13.46 -24.65
N LEU A 19 -14.10 12.48 -23.84
CA LEU A 19 -13.05 12.68 -22.81
C LEU A 19 -11.64 12.33 -23.32
N LEU A 20 -11.52 11.56 -24.39
CA LEU A 20 -10.24 11.24 -25.01
C LEU A 20 -9.77 12.25 -26.05
N SER A 21 -10.64 13.16 -26.50
CA SER A 21 -10.28 14.24 -27.43
C SER A 21 -9.70 15.48 -26.75
N LEU A 22 -9.75 15.61 -25.42
CA LEU A 22 -9.19 16.75 -24.69
C LEU A 22 -7.73 16.57 -24.31
N SER A 23 -7.17 15.38 -24.42
CA SER A 23 -5.74 15.11 -24.14
C SER A 23 -4.81 15.28 -25.35
N ALA A 24 -5.36 15.42 -26.56
CA ALA A 24 -4.58 15.57 -27.79
C ALA A 24 -4.34 17.05 -28.22
N LEU A 25 -4.87 18.04 -27.47
CA LEU A 25 -4.78 19.45 -27.86
C LEU A 25 -3.71 20.25 -27.10
N LEU A 26 -2.84 19.63 -26.34
CA LEU A 26 -1.80 20.31 -25.54
C LEU A 26 -0.36 20.07 -26.04
N CYS A 27 -0.18 19.48 -27.22
CA CYS A 27 1.14 19.37 -27.87
C CYS A 27 1.18 20.19 -29.15
N VAL A 28 1.17 21.50 -29.02
CA VAL A 28 1.57 22.41 -30.11
C VAL A 28 2.93 23.01 -29.76
N PRO A 29 3.99 22.77 -30.54
CA PRO A 29 5.28 23.42 -30.29
C PRO A 29 5.16 24.92 -30.63
N LEU A 30 5.32 25.77 -29.64
CA LEU A 30 5.55 27.19 -29.84
C LEU A 30 6.91 27.38 -30.55
N GLN A 31 6.90 27.55 -31.85
CA GLN A 31 8.01 28.16 -32.57
C GLN A 31 8.06 29.64 -32.23
N VAL A 32 8.98 30.01 -31.37
CA VAL A 32 9.32 31.42 -31.14
C VAL A 32 10.14 31.91 -32.32
N ARG A 33 9.54 32.77 -33.09
CA ARG A 33 10.17 33.52 -34.17
C ARG A 33 11.08 34.59 -33.56
N ALA A 34 12.39 34.37 -33.62
CA ALA A 34 13.38 35.38 -33.29
C ALA A 34 13.58 36.28 -34.52
N GLU A 35 13.04 37.48 -34.52
CA GLU A 35 13.47 38.55 -35.40
C GLU A 35 14.19 39.66 -34.63
N ARG A 36 15.42 39.85 -35.09
CA ARG A 36 16.37 40.94 -34.91
C ARG A 36 15.78 42.28 -34.41
N ASN A 37 16.34 42.74 -33.32
CA ASN A 37 16.72 44.14 -33.18
C ASN A 37 18.01 44.20 -32.36
N ALA A 38 19.13 44.09 -33.03
CA ALA A 38 20.41 44.56 -32.55
C ALA A 38 20.51 46.03 -32.93
N GLU A 39 20.58 46.91 -31.97
CA GLU A 39 21.49 48.06 -31.87
C GLU A 39 20.98 49.06 -30.84
N LYS A 40 21.94 49.46 -29.98
CA LYS A 40 21.91 50.60 -29.04
C LYS A 40 21.24 50.39 -27.67
N ALA A 41 21.98 49.78 -26.77
CA ALA A 41 22.15 50.34 -25.42
C ALA A 41 23.45 49.78 -24.80
N MET A 42 24.61 50.26 -25.22
CA MET A 42 25.77 50.32 -24.38
C MET A 42 25.51 51.38 -23.31
N SER A 43 25.12 50.98 -22.12
CA SER A 43 25.28 51.81 -20.92
C SER A 43 25.37 50.91 -19.67
N ALA A 44 26.55 50.94 -19.08
CA ALA A 44 26.85 50.65 -17.68
C ALA A 44 26.44 49.25 -17.19
N GLN A 45 27.21 48.22 -17.55
CA GLN A 45 27.48 47.13 -16.63
C GLN A 45 28.27 47.69 -15.45
N SER A 46 27.56 47.99 -14.35
CA SER A 46 28.22 48.08 -13.05
C SER A 46 28.80 46.72 -12.75
N VAL A 47 30.10 46.59 -12.77
CA VAL A 47 30.85 45.42 -12.23
C VAL A 47 30.45 45.34 -10.77
N GLN A 48 29.48 44.51 -10.44
CA GLN A 48 29.14 44.18 -9.06
C GLN A 48 30.29 43.38 -8.52
N GLN A 49 31.18 44.08 -7.79
CA GLN A 49 32.31 43.45 -7.10
C GLN A 49 31.78 42.39 -6.13
N SER A 50 32.12 41.14 -6.40
CA SER A 50 31.93 40.05 -5.45
C SER A 50 32.78 40.38 -4.20
N ARG A 51 32.23 40.15 -3.03
CA ARG A 51 32.85 40.44 -1.77
C ARG A 51 32.66 39.30 -0.78
N THR A 52 33.60 39.17 0.15
CA THR A 52 33.46 38.25 1.25
C THR A 52 32.55 38.85 2.33
N VAL A 53 31.55 38.11 2.74
CA VAL A 53 30.65 38.45 3.84
C VAL A 53 30.99 37.58 5.04
N LYS A 54 31.23 38.19 6.17
CA LYS A 54 31.50 37.52 7.45
C LYS A 54 30.30 37.65 8.38
N GLY A 55 30.18 36.80 9.38
CA GLY A 55 29.12 36.92 10.36
C GLY A 55 29.32 35.98 11.54
N ASN A 56 28.38 36.08 12.46
CA ASN A 56 28.33 35.27 13.66
C ASN A 56 26.90 34.72 13.82
N VAL A 57 26.80 33.52 14.35
CA VAL A 57 25.51 32.86 14.66
C VAL A 57 25.51 32.54 16.14
N VAL A 58 24.47 33.02 16.83
CA VAL A 58 24.21 32.78 18.26
C VAL A 58 22.81 32.20 18.46
N ASP A 59 22.60 31.60 19.62
CA ASP A 59 21.26 31.18 20.05
C ASP A 59 20.49 32.34 20.71
N GLU A 60 19.30 32.07 21.25
CA GLU A 60 18.45 33.06 21.93
C GLU A 60 19.06 33.56 23.25
N THR A 61 19.99 32.82 23.84
CA THR A 61 20.73 33.19 25.06
C THR A 61 21.98 34.03 24.76
N GLY A 62 22.38 34.11 23.47
CA GLY A 62 23.57 34.81 23.01
C GLY A 62 24.82 33.94 23.00
N GLU A 63 24.71 32.62 23.22
CA GLU A 63 25.82 31.68 23.11
C GLU A 63 26.17 31.37 21.65
N PRO A 64 27.48 31.28 21.28
CA PRO A 64 27.90 30.97 19.92
C PRO A 64 27.46 29.58 19.48
N MET A 65 26.92 29.47 18.27
CA MET A 65 26.45 28.18 17.71
C MET A 65 27.49 27.60 16.75
N ILE A 66 28.12 26.49 17.14
CA ILE A 66 29.04 25.71 16.31
C ILE A 66 28.24 24.77 15.37
N GLY A 67 28.71 24.59 14.14
CA GLY A 67 28.17 23.58 13.25
C GLY A 67 26.89 23.99 12.48
N VAL A 68 26.49 25.24 12.56
CA VAL A 68 25.35 25.75 11.77
C VAL A 68 25.68 25.70 10.28
N THR A 69 24.87 25.05 9.51
CA THR A 69 25.07 24.92 8.07
C THR A 69 24.52 26.14 7.34
N ILE A 70 25.38 26.79 6.57
CA ILE A 70 25.07 28.00 5.79
C ILE A 70 25.17 27.66 4.30
N LYS A 71 24.07 27.75 3.59
CA LYS A 71 23.95 27.40 2.16
C LYS A 71 23.60 28.64 1.34
N VAL A 72 24.37 28.92 0.30
CA VAL A 72 24.06 29.97 -0.67
C VAL A 72 23.07 29.37 -1.69
N LYS A 73 21.93 30.03 -1.94
CA LYS A 73 20.95 29.58 -2.92
C LYS A 73 21.56 29.59 -4.32
N GLY A 74 21.63 28.40 -4.95
CA GLY A 74 22.31 28.20 -6.24
C GLY A 74 23.80 27.88 -6.17
N GLY A 75 24.41 27.87 -4.97
CA GLY A 75 25.81 27.45 -4.74
C GLY A 75 25.92 25.94 -4.52
N LYS A 76 27.05 25.35 -4.94
CA LYS A 76 27.33 23.91 -4.78
C LYS A 76 27.93 23.55 -3.40
N SER A 77 28.39 24.52 -2.63
CA SER A 77 29.07 24.29 -1.36
C SER A 77 28.28 24.86 -0.17
N ALA A 78 28.25 24.12 0.92
CA ALA A 78 27.78 24.58 2.22
C ALA A 78 28.96 24.98 3.09
N ILE A 79 28.81 26.02 3.90
CA ILE A 79 29.79 26.53 4.88
C ILE A 79 29.22 26.17 6.25
N VAL A 80 30.09 25.91 7.21
CA VAL A 80 29.73 25.57 8.60
C VAL A 80 30.35 26.58 9.54
N THR A 81 29.64 26.98 10.60
CA THR A 81 30.20 27.90 11.65
C THR A 81 31.28 27.22 12.48
N ASP A 82 32.26 27.99 12.87
CA ASP A 82 33.38 27.59 13.76
C ASP A 82 32.96 27.51 15.24
N LEU A 83 33.94 27.26 16.13
CA LEU A 83 33.73 27.12 17.58
C LEU A 83 33.14 28.38 18.24
N ASP A 84 33.41 29.55 17.65
CA ASP A 84 32.92 30.85 18.14
C ASP A 84 31.65 31.29 17.38
N GLY A 85 31.03 30.40 16.60
CA GLY A 85 29.86 30.69 15.79
C GLY A 85 30.11 31.55 14.55
N ASN A 86 31.38 31.81 14.18
CA ASN A 86 31.71 32.66 13.06
C ASN A 86 31.66 31.91 11.73
N PHE A 87 31.33 32.64 10.66
CA PHE A 87 31.38 32.14 9.29
C PHE A 87 31.90 33.18 8.31
N SER A 88 32.32 32.71 7.12
CA SER A 88 32.80 33.56 6.04
C SER A 88 32.34 33.02 4.70
N ILE A 89 31.58 33.80 3.95
CA ILE A 89 31.04 33.44 2.65
C ILE A 89 31.77 34.25 1.58
N PRO A 90 32.64 33.65 0.76
CA PRO A 90 33.30 34.33 -0.35
C PRO A 90 32.31 34.62 -1.48
N ASP A 91 32.65 35.52 -2.36
CA ASP A 91 31.99 35.84 -3.64
C ASP A 91 30.51 36.20 -3.55
N CYS A 92 30.08 36.87 -2.48
CA CYS A 92 28.71 37.35 -2.33
C CYS A 92 28.39 38.55 -3.20
N LYS A 93 27.27 38.51 -3.87
CA LYS A 93 26.62 39.65 -4.54
C LYS A 93 25.51 40.23 -3.66
N PRO A 94 25.06 41.45 -3.84
CA PRO A 94 23.95 42.01 -3.08
C PRO A 94 22.65 41.19 -3.19
N SER A 95 22.45 40.50 -4.31
CA SER A 95 21.29 39.63 -4.54
C SER A 95 21.46 38.21 -4.00
N THR A 96 22.60 37.87 -3.38
CA THR A 96 22.86 36.54 -2.82
C THR A 96 21.90 36.26 -1.68
N VAL A 97 21.23 35.12 -1.72
CA VAL A 97 20.35 34.63 -0.66
C VAL A 97 21.07 33.51 0.08
N VAL A 98 21.11 33.64 1.39
CA VAL A 98 21.77 32.70 2.29
C VAL A 98 20.72 32.03 3.15
N LYS A 99 20.77 30.69 3.22
CA LYS A 99 19.93 29.87 4.10
C LYS A 99 20.78 29.26 5.21
N LEU A 100 20.34 29.46 6.45
CA LEU A 100 20.92 28.84 7.63
C LEU A 100 20.03 27.70 8.09
N SER A 101 20.63 26.57 8.44
CA SER A 101 19.93 25.42 9.01
C SER A 101 20.78 24.76 10.10
N TYR A 102 20.12 24.37 11.19
CA TYR A 102 20.72 23.65 12.31
C TYR A 102 19.68 22.73 12.95
N VAL A 103 20.09 21.54 13.37
CA VAL A 103 19.16 20.56 13.96
C VAL A 103 18.57 21.12 15.25
N GLY A 104 17.24 21.14 15.35
CA GLY A 104 16.51 21.69 16.50
C GLY A 104 16.22 23.19 16.44
N TYR A 105 16.60 23.88 15.36
CA TYR A 105 16.38 25.31 15.20
C TYR A 105 15.64 25.63 13.89
N LYS A 106 14.89 26.75 13.87
CA LYS A 106 14.16 27.22 12.69
C LYS A 106 15.11 27.64 11.58
N ASP A 107 14.86 27.14 10.37
CA ASP A 107 15.57 27.59 9.18
C ASP A 107 15.37 29.10 8.97
N GLN A 108 16.48 29.83 8.74
CA GLN A 108 16.44 31.24 8.41
C GLN A 108 16.96 31.49 7.00
N GLN A 109 16.33 32.41 6.27
CA GLN A 109 16.75 32.79 4.93
C GLN A 109 16.85 34.31 4.84
N VAL A 110 18.01 34.82 4.41
CA VAL A 110 18.28 36.25 4.33
C VAL A 110 18.98 36.60 3.02
N THR A 111 18.59 37.73 2.43
CA THR A 111 19.32 38.33 1.30
C THR A 111 20.45 39.19 1.83
N VAL A 112 21.66 38.98 1.34
CA VAL A 112 22.89 39.66 1.79
C VAL A 112 22.82 41.19 1.70
N GLY A 113 22.20 41.70 0.60
CA GLY A 113 22.10 43.12 0.38
C GLY A 113 23.48 43.80 0.30
N ASN A 114 23.61 45.02 0.85
CA ASN A 114 24.86 45.76 0.91
C ASN A 114 25.67 45.52 2.17
N LYS A 115 25.27 44.59 3.04
CA LYS A 115 25.93 44.30 4.31
C LYS A 115 27.23 43.53 4.10
N ARG A 116 28.26 43.84 4.87
CA ARG A 116 29.55 43.13 4.93
C ARG A 116 29.61 42.15 6.10
N THR A 117 28.75 42.38 7.11
CA THR A 117 28.63 41.52 8.29
C THR A 117 27.17 41.14 8.47
N LEU A 118 26.90 39.84 8.72
CA LEU A 118 25.57 39.30 8.97
C LEU A 118 25.60 38.51 10.29
N ASN A 119 24.88 39.02 11.28
CA ASN A 119 24.72 38.33 12.56
C ASN A 119 23.33 37.72 12.61
N PHE A 120 23.25 36.48 13.07
CA PHE A 120 22.01 35.71 13.17
C PHE A 120 21.81 35.24 14.60
N THR A 121 20.58 35.36 15.07
CA THR A 121 20.11 34.68 16.27
C THR A 121 19.20 33.55 15.83
N MET A 122 19.60 32.30 16.05
CA MET A 122 18.80 31.14 15.73
C MET A 122 17.75 30.96 16.81
N GLN A 123 16.52 30.67 16.37
CA GLN A 123 15.41 30.37 17.26
C GLN A 123 15.20 28.87 17.31
N GLU A 124 15.02 28.32 18.49
CA GLU A 124 14.65 26.91 18.63
C GLU A 124 13.39 26.59 17.85
N ASP A 125 13.43 25.49 17.10
CA ASP A 125 12.25 25.00 16.40
C ASP A 125 11.38 24.17 17.37
N ASN A 126 10.56 24.87 18.13
CA ASN A 126 9.61 24.27 19.06
C ASN A 126 8.49 23.48 18.37
N LYS A 127 8.53 23.31 17.02
CA LYS A 127 7.53 22.49 16.32
C LYS A 127 7.51 21.04 16.80
N ALA A 128 8.65 20.48 17.20
CA ALA A 128 8.71 19.15 17.79
C ALA A 128 8.01 19.08 19.16
N LEU A 129 7.91 20.21 19.88
CA LEU A 129 7.24 20.32 21.17
C LEU A 129 5.72 20.60 21.03
N ASP A 130 5.31 21.09 19.86
CA ASP A 130 3.90 21.39 19.56
C ASP A 130 3.22 20.33 18.70
N GLU A 131 3.90 19.20 18.43
CA GLU A 131 3.26 18.08 17.73
C GLU A 131 2.06 17.59 18.55
N VAL A 132 0.89 17.78 17.97
CA VAL A 132 -0.38 17.36 18.56
C VAL A 132 -0.70 15.97 18.05
N VAL A 133 -0.93 15.04 18.97
CA VAL A 133 -1.39 13.68 18.66
C VAL A 133 -2.85 13.53 19.02
N VAL A 134 -3.59 12.82 18.20
CA VAL A 134 -4.94 12.42 18.51
C VAL A 134 -4.86 11.26 19.50
N VAL A 135 -5.47 11.40 20.67
CA VAL A 135 -5.55 10.35 21.67
C VAL A 135 -7.01 10.17 22.03
N GLY A 136 -7.58 9.11 21.52
CA GLY A 136 -8.99 8.84 21.72
C GLY A 136 -9.91 9.89 21.12
N TYR A 137 -10.68 10.51 21.99
CA TYR A 137 -11.67 11.51 21.61
C TYR A 137 -11.14 12.96 21.68
N GLY A 138 -9.85 13.13 21.95
CA GLY A 138 -9.23 14.45 22.08
C GLY A 138 -7.87 14.55 21.41
N THR A 139 -7.40 15.78 21.30
CA THR A 139 -6.04 16.08 20.85
C THR A 139 -5.21 16.55 22.03
N MET A 140 -4.02 15.95 22.20
CA MET A 140 -3.07 16.33 23.26
C MET A 140 -1.72 16.63 22.64
N LYS A 141 -0.94 17.51 23.29
CA LYS A 141 0.45 17.68 22.87
C LYS A 141 1.23 16.40 23.16
N LYS A 142 2.09 15.98 22.23
CA LYS A 142 2.93 14.80 22.40
C LYS A 142 3.78 14.85 23.67
N SER A 143 4.22 16.05 24.06
CA SER A 143 4.95 16.32 25.32
C SER A 143 4.13 16.03 26.59
N ASP A 144 2.81 16.12 26.50
CA ASP A 144 1.90 15.95 27.66
C ASP A 144 1.48 14.49 27.84
N LEU A 145 1.88 13.61 26.90
CA LEU A 145 1.56 12.19 26.91
C LEU A 145 2.63 11.38 27.62
N THR A 146 2.22 10.58 28.59
CA THR A 146 3.10 9.64 29.30
C THR A 146 3.28 8.31 28.56
N GLY A 147 2.50 8.10 27.49
CA GLY A 147 2.44 6.86 26.71
C GLY A 147 3.46 6.82 25.56
N SER A 148 3.82 5.59 25.15
CA SER A 148 4.66 5.36 23.98
C SER A 148 3.84 5.42 22.69
N ILE A 149 3.82 6.59 22.05
CA ILE A 149 3.16 6.81 20.76
C ILE A 149 4.23 6.99 19.68
N ALA A 150 4.03 6.34 18.55
CA ALA A 150 4.83 6.56 17.37
C ALA A 150 3.95 7.12 16.25
N SER A 151 4.44 8.13 15.56
CA SER A 151 3.73 8.79 14.47
C SER A 151 4.49 8.60 13.16
N VAL A 152 3.74 8.36 12.07
CA VAL A 152 4.22 8.33 10.69
C VAL A 152 3.45 9.38 9.90
N ASN A 153 4.16 10.26 9.23
CA ASN A 153 3.57 11.38 8.49
C ASN A 153 3.26 10.99 7.04
N SER A 154 2.40 11.78 6.40
CA SER A 154 2.01 11.63 4.99
C SER A 154 3.20 11.48 4.04
N ASP A 155 4.23 12.32 4.19
CA ASP A 155 5.39 12.32 3.29
C ASP A 155 6.18 11.01 3.35
N ASP A 156 6.27 10.40 4.53
CA ASP A 156 6.93 9.10 4.73
C ASP A 156 6.13 7.95 4.10
N ILE A 157 4.81 8.06 4.07
CA ILE A 157 3.90 7.07 3.48
C ILE A 157 3.94 7.16 1.96
N VAL A 158 3.68 8.36 1.42
CA VAL A 158 3.56 8.60 -0.04
C VAL A 158 4.90 8.40 -0.75
N SER A 159 6.03 8.77 -0.13
CA SER A 159 7.36 8.66 -0.73
C SER A 159 7.80 7.23 -1.06
N LYS A 160 7.21 6.23 -0.41
CA LYS A 160 7.55 4.81 -0.66
C LYS A 160 6.86 4.22 -1.89
N GLY A 161 5.84 4.89 -2.45
CA GLY A 161 5.12 4.41 -3.65
C GLY A 161 4.52 3.01 -3.46
N SER A 162 4.08 2.71 -2.24
CA SER A 162 3.51 1.43 -1.88
C SER A 162 2.05 1.32 -2.33
N SER A 163 1.58 0.13 -2.52
CA SER A 163 0.19 -0.15 -2.88
C SER A 163 -0.76 -0.23 -1.68
N ASN A 164 -0.21 -0.29 -0.48
CA ASN A 164 -0.95 -0.45 0.77
C ASN A 164 -0.34 0.43 1.86
N VAL A 165 -1.21 1.08 2.62
CA VAL A 165 -0.82 1.96 3.74
C VAL A 165 0.06 1.23 4.77
N LEU A 166 -0.28 -0.02 5.10
CA LEU A 166 0.50 -0.82 6.06
C LEU A 166 1.88 -1.18 5.49
N GLU A 167 1.96 -1.51 4.20
CA GLU A 167 3.23 -1.76 3.51
C GLU A 167 4.14 -0.52 3.58
N ALA A 168 3.58 0.67 3.33
CA ALA A 168 4.30 1.93 3.44
C ALA A 168 4.89 2.17 4.85
N MET A 169 4.24 1.65 5.88
CA MET A 169 4.69 1.76 7.28
C MET A 169 5.75 0.72 7.67
N GLN A 170 5.97 -0.31 6.86
CA GLN A 170 6.90 -1.40 7.18
C GLN A 170 8.31 -0.87 7.48
N GLY A 171 8.87 -1.27 8.63
CA GLY A 171 10.19 -0.84 9.08
C GLY A 171 10.28 0.61 9.61
N SER A 172 9.17 1.39 9.55
CA SER A 172 9.19 2.80 9.98
C SER A 172 8.97 2.99 11.48
N VAL A 173 8.37 2.01 12.15
CA VAL A 173 7.96 2.15 13.55
C VAL A 173 8.56 1.07 14.44
N PRO A 174 9.39 1.43 15.44
CA PRO A 174 9.96 0.44 16.36
C PRO A 174 8.87 -0.31 17.15
N GLY A 175 8.99 -1.65 17.24
CA GLY A 175 8.05 -2.50 17.96
C GLY A 175 6.73 -2.76 17.22
N VAL A 176 6.66 -2.44 15.94
CA VAL A 176 5.58 -2.81 15.03
C VAL A 176 6.15 -3.72 13.97
N ASN A 177 5.60 -4.92 13.85
CA ASN A 177 5.96 -5.90 12.84
C ASN A 177 4.84 -5.94 11.80
N ILE A 178 5.18 -5.65 10.56
CA ILE A 178 4.26 -5.68 9.44
C ILE A 178 4.81 -6.67 8.42
N THR A 179 4.01 -7.67 8.09
CA THR A 179 4.40 -8.74 7.16
C THR A 179 3.34 -8.94 6.10
N GLN A 180 3.78 -9.12 4.88
CA GLN A 180 2.90 -9.50 3.78
C GLN A 180 2.51 -10.98 3.94
N THR A 181 1.24 -11.31 3.81
CA THR A 181 0.72 -12.67 4.00
C THR A 181 0.76 -13.49 2.72
N SER A 182 0.70 -12.83 1.56
CA SER A 182 0.76 -13.47 0.25
C SER A 182 1.44 -12.57 -0.78
N GLY A 183 1.86 -13.13 -1.92
CA GLY A 183 2.35 -12.37 -3.08
C GLY A 183 1.25 -11.94 -4.05
N ARG A 184 -0.02 -12.02 -3.67
CA ARG A 184 -1.18 -11.71 -4.50
C ARG A 184 -1.46 -10.21 -4.57
N SER A 185 -2.27 -9.81 -5.54
CA SER A 185 -2.60 -8.41 -5.79
C SER A 185 -3.43 -7.76 -4.69
N ASP A 186 -4.14 -8.55 -3.86
CA ASP A 186 -4.89 -8.06 -2.70
C ASP A 186 -3.97 -7.46 -1.61
N ASN A 187 -2.66 -7.71 -1.73
CA ASN A 187 -1.60 -7.19 -0.88
C ASN A 187 -1.98 -7.19 0.62
N SER A 188 -2.56 -8.31 1.06
CA SER A 188 -3.01 -8.44 2.43
C SER A 188 -1.82 -8.44 3.38
N MET A 189 -1.88 -7.54 4.37
CA MET A 189 -0.82 -7.31 5.33
C MET A 189 -1.27 -7.74 6.73
N ASN A 190 -0.37 -8.39 7.44
CA ASN A 190 -0.55 -8.65 8.87
C ASN A 190 0.27 -7.63 9.67
N ILE A 191 -0.34 -7.04 10.69
CA ILE A 191 0.31 -6.09 11.59
C ILE A 191 0.23 -6.61 13.02
N GLU A 192 1.36 -6.59 13.71
CA GLU A 192 1.49 -6.96 15.11
C GLU A 192 2.22 -5.85 15.87
N ILE A 193 1.68 -5.44 17.03
CA ILE A 193 2.29 -4.45 17.90
C ILE A 193 2.81 -5.14 19.15
N ARG A 194 4.14 -5.06 19.39
CA ARG A 194 4.84 -5.70 20.52
C ARG A 194 4.67 -7.23 20.60
N GLY A 195 4.38 -7.86 19.46
CA GLY A 195 4.19 -9.30 19.36
C GLY A 195 2.76 -9.78 19.67
N LYS A 196 2.57 -11.08 19.68
CA LYS A 196 1.24 -11.69 19.88
C LYS A 196 0.78 -11.56 21.33
N SER A 197 -0.35 -10.89 21.52
CA SER A 197 -0.96 -10.65 22.84
C SER A 197 -1.85 -11.81 23.32
N SER A 198 -2.25 -12.72 22.43
CA SER A 198 -3.14 -13.84 22.72
C SER A 198 -2.76 -15.09 21.93
N ILE A 199 -3.03 -16.26 22.51
CA ILE A 199 -2.85 -17.56 21.83
C ILE A 199 -4.11 -17.90 20.99
N ASN A 200 -5.29 -17.57 21.49
CA ASN A 200 -6.57 -17.93 20.88
C ASN A 200 -7.40 -16.72 20.41
N GLY A 201 -7.06 -15.51 20.81
CA GLY A 201 -7.75 -14.27 20.41
C GLY A 201 -7.08 -13.60 19.23
N SER A 202 -7.77 -12.60 18.65
CA SER A 202 -7.19 -11.76 17.61
C SER A 202 -5.96 -11.01 18.13
N THR A 203 -4.89 -11.02 17.35
CA THR A 203 -3.66 -10.26 17.61
C THR A 203 -3.56 -9.02 16.72
N THR A 204 -4.59 -8.78 15.88
CA THR A 204 -4.68 -7.59 15.03
C THR A 204 -5.03 -6.37 15.87
N PRO A 205 -4.29 -5.27 15.75
CA PRO A 205 -4.62 -4.04 16.45
C PRO A 205 -5.95 -3.45 15.97
N LEU A 206 -6.55 -2.62 16.82
CA LEU A 206 -7.74 -1.89 16.47
C LEU A 206 -7.39 -0.75 15.50
N PHE A 207 -8.07 -0.66 14.37
CA PHE A 207 -7.95 0.49 13.48
C PHE A 207 -9.00 1.55 13.80
N VAL A 208 -8.57 2.80 13.83
CA VAL A 208 -9.46 3.95 14.07
C VAL A 208 -9.16 5.00 12.99
N VAL A 209 -10.10 5.26 12.10
CA VAL A 209 -9.98 6.24 11.02
C VAL A 209 -10.84 7.45 11.34
N ASP A 210 -10.23 8.60 11.53
CA ASP A 210 -10.91 9.86 11.91
C ASP A 210 -11.89 9.69 13.09
N GLY A 211 -11.51 8.83 14.05
CA GLY A 211 -12.34 8.52 15.24
C GLY A 211 -13.30 7.35 15.04
N VAL A 212 -13.43 6.78 13.84
CA VAL A 212 -14.34 5.65 13.56
C VAL A 212 -13.57 4.33 13.61
N ILE A 213 -14.09 3.38 14.39
CA ILE A 213 -13.51 2.03 14.49
C ILE A 213 -13.77 1.25 13.21
N CYS A 214 -12.71 0.64 12.67
CA CYS A 214 -12.74 -0.15 11.43
C CYS A 214 -12.03 -1.49 11.62
N ASP A 215 -12.40 -2.48 10.80
CA ASP A 215 -11.75 -3.80 10.79
C ASP A 215 -10.40 -3.76 10.06
N ASN A 216 -10.29 -2.94 9.01
CA ASN A 216 -9.07 -2.73 8.22
C ASN A 216 -9.05 -1.31 7.62
N ILE A 217 -7.93 -0.95 6.98
CA ILE A 217 -7.72 0.35 6.33
C ILE A 217 -7.38 0.24 4.84
N ASP A 218 -7.58 -0.92 4.21
CA ASP A 218 -7.22 -1.19 2.81
C ASP A 218 -8.04 -0.35 1.80
N PHE A 219 -9.19 0.17 2.24
CA PHE A 219 -10.05 1.03 1.45
C PHE A 219 -9.53 2.47 1.33
N LEU A 220 -8.61 2.89 2.19
CA LEU A 220 -8.04 4.23 2.13
C LEU A 220 -7.04 4.36 0.98
N ASN A 221 -6.94 5.58 0.46
CA ASN A 221 -5.86 5.96 -0.42
C ASN A 221 -4.73 6.60 0.40
N GLU A 222 -3.48 6.27 0.12
CA GLU A 222 -2.30 6.75 0.85
C GLU A 222 -2.21 8.28 0.81
N GLN A 223 -2.61 8.89 -0.32
CA GLN A 223 -2.61 10.34 -0.51
C GLN A 223 -3.66 11.05 0.34
N ASP A 224 -4.69 10.34 0.82
CA ASP A 224 -5.71 10.89 1.73
C ASP A 224 -5.25 10.97 3.18
N ILE A 225 -4.16 10.30 3.53
CA ILE A 225 -3.67 10.22 4.91
C ILE A 225 -2.82 11.45 5.23
N GLU A 226 -3.07 12.06 6.37
CA GLU A 226 -2.25 13.13 6.95
C GLU A 226 -1.18 12.54 7.85
N LYS A 227 -1.58 11.63 8.74
CA LYS A 227 -0.67 10.92 9.66
C LYS A 227 -1.28 9.64 10.20
N ILE A 228 -0.43 8.77 10.71
CA ILE A 228 -0.81 7.56 11.44
C ILE A 228 -0.11 7.57 12.79
N ASP A 229 -0.90 7.49 13.85
CA ASP A 229 -0.43 7.41 15.24
C ASP A 229 -0.65 5.98 15.76
N ILE A 230 0.39 5.36 16.30
CA ILE A 230 0.32 4.00 16.84
C ILE A 230 0.42 4.04 18.35
N LEU A 231 -0.67 3.67 19.02
CA LEU A 231 -0.77 3.55 20.46
C LEU A 231 -0.33 2.15 20.89
N LYS A 232 0.80 2.07 21.58
CA LYS A 232 1.45 0.79 21.90
C LYS A 232 1.32 0.36 23.36
N ASP A 233 0.87 1.23 24.23
CA ASP A 233 0.78 0.93 25.66
C ASP A 233 -0.64 1.01 26.20
N ALA A 234 -0.87 0.38 27.36
CA ALA A 234 -2.18 0.25 27.97
C ALA A 234 -2.77 1.59 28.40
N SER A 235 -1.95 2.60 28.74
CA SER A 235 -2.45 3.89 29.20
C SER A 235 -3.07 4.68 28.04
N SER A 236 -2.43 4.65 26.87
CA SER A 236 -2.92 5.32 25.67
C SER A 236 -4.10 4.57 25.01
N THR A 237 -4.20 3.24 25.17
CA THR A 237 -5.25 2.42 24.58
C THR A 237 -6.47 2.21 25.48
N ALA A 238 -6.38 2.58 26.78
CA ALA A 238 -7.40 2.30 27.79
C ALA A 238 -8.82 2.78 27.42
N ILE A 239 -8.92 3.90 26.71
CA ILE A 239 -10.20 4.50 26.28
C ILE A 239 -10.96 3.63 25.27
N TYR A 240 -10.27 2.73 24.55
CA TYR A 240 -10.87 1.77 23.60
C TYR A 240 -11.24 0.43 24.26
N GLY A 241 -10.97 0.29 25.56
CA GLY A 241 -11.30 -0.88 26.36
C GLY A 241 -10.58 -2.16 25.90
N SER A 242 -11.22 -3.30 26.12
CA SER A 242 -10.65 -4.62 25.79
C SER A 242 -10.38 -4.85 24.31
N ARG A 243 -11.02 -4.13 23.41
CA ARG A 243 -10.80 -4.21 21.96
C ARG A 243 -9.39 -3.76 21.55
N ALA A 244 -8.75 -2.93 22.36
CA ALA A 244 -7.43 -2.36 22.07
C ALA A 244 -6.25 -3.11 22.71
N THR A 245 -6.46 -4.35 23.17
CA THR A 245 -5.44 -5.16 23.85
C THR A 245 -4.20 -5.40 22.96
N ALA A 246 -4.40 -5.51 21.64
CA ALA A 246 -3.32 -5.67 20.65
C ALA A 246 -2.73 -4.33 20.17
N GLY A 247 -3.11 -3.19 20.79
CA GLY A 247 -2.74 -1.85 20.36
C GLY A 247 -3.79 -1.18 19.46
N VAL A 248 -3.54 0.08 19.12
CA VAL A 248 -4.43 0.87 18.25
C VAL A 248 -3.62 1.57 17.18
N VAL A 249 -4.09 1.49 15.94
CA VAL A 249 -3.59 2.22 14.78
C VAL A 249 -4.60 3.32 14.45
N MET A 250 -4.24 4.55 14.75
CA MET A 250 -5.09 5.72 14.50
C MET A 250 -4.66 6.38 13.19
N VAL A 251 -5.58 6.47 12.25
CA VAL A 251 -5.37 7.14 10.96
C VAL A 251 -6.11 8.46 10.97
N THR A 252 -5.40 9.55 10.80
CA THR A 252 -5.97 10.87 10.56
C THR A 252 -5.86 11.17 9.08
N THR A 253 -7.00 11.47 8.45
CA THR A 253 -7.02 11.79 7.03
C THR A 253 -6.95 13.31 6.80
N LYS A 254 -6.45 13.75 5.65
CA LYS A 254 -6.33 15.15 5.25
C LYS A 254 -7.69 15.84 5.29
N GLY A 255 -7.80 16.96 6.00
CA GLY A 255 -9.10 17.63 6.22
C GLY A 255 -10.01 16.93 7.21
N GLY A 256 -9.52 15.87 7.91
CA GLY A 256 -10.20 15.25 9.05
C GLY A 256 -10.23 16.18 10.28
N LEU A 257 -10.25 15.59 11.46
CA LEU A 257 -10.41 16.30 12.76
C LEU A 257 -9.44 17.47 13.05
N GLY A 258 -8.45 17.72 12.19
CA GLY A 258 -7.47 18.81 12.32
C GLY A 258 -7.67 20.01 11.40
N GLY A 259 -8.54 19.88 10.40
CA GLY A 259 -8.92 20.92 9.46
C GLY A 259 -7.78 21.53 8.63
N ILE A 260 -8.12 22.01 7.44
CA ILE A 260 -7.21 22.80 6.61
C ILE A 260 -7.06 24.18 7.27
N LYS A 261 -5.82 24.69 7.31
CA LYS A 261 -5.53 26.02 7.83
C LYS A 261 -6.40 27.08 7.14
N ARG A 262 -7.19 27.81 7.92
CA ARG A 262 -8.11 28.85 7.40
C ARG A 262 -7.36 29.91 6.56
N GLY A 263 -8.02 30.41 5.51
CA GLY A 263 -7.46 31.40 4.60
C GLY A 263 -6.50 30.83 3.55
N SER A 264 -6.41 29.50 3.39
CA SER A 264 -5.59 28.87 2.35
C SER A 264 -6.26 28.99 0.98
N LYS A 265 -5.49 29.44 -0.04
CA LYS A 265 -5.98 29.49 -1.42
C LYS A 265 -6.34 28.08 -1.91
N PRO A 266 -7.37 27.96 -2.77
CA PRO A 266 -7.66 26.69 -3.44
C PRO A 266 -6.44 26.16 -4.18
N SER A 267 -6.16 24.88 -4.01
CA SER A 267 -5.11 24.17 -4.74
C SER A 267 -5.66 22.87 -5.32
N ILE A 268 -5.18 22.54 -6.51
CA ILE A 268 -5.46 21.27 -7.17
C ILE A 268 -4.12 20.55 -7.29
N SER A 269 -4.08 19.30 -6.87
CA SER A 269 -2.91 18.44 -7.03
C SER A 269 -3.27 17.16 -7.77
N TYR A 270 -2.33 16.66 -8.52
CA TYR A 270 -2.38 15.35 -9.15
C TYR A 270 -1.10 14.60 -8.82
N ASP A 271 -1.26 13.38 -8.31
CA ASP A 271 -0.20 12.44 -8.04
C ASP A 271 -0.46 11.16 -8.83
N GLY A 272 0.55 10.65 -9.50
CA GLY A 272 0.40 9.42 -10.26
C GLY A 272 1.72 8.70 -10.45
N TYR A 273 1.67 7.37 -10.42
CA TYR A 273 2.80 6.53 -10.74
C TYR A 273 2.38 5.25 -11.46
N TYR A 274 3.34 4.69 -12.19
CA TYR A 274 3.24 3.39 -12.81
C TYR A 274 4.47 2.57 -12.43
N GLY A 275 4.26 1.32 -12.07
CA GLY A 275 5.31 0.39 -11.66
C GLY A 275 5.15 -0.98 -12.29
N VAL A 276 6.23 -1.75 -12.27
CA VAL A 276 6.26 -3.16 -12.66
C VAL A 276 6.72 -3.96 -11.46
N SER A 277 5.94 -4.98 -11.10
CA SER A 277 6.27 -5.92 -10.04
C SER A 277 6.86 -7.18 -10.65
N VAL A 278 8.02 -7.58 -10.14
CA VAL A 278 8.67 -8.82 -10.57
C VAL A 278 8.85 -9.74 -9.36
N VAL A 279 8.79 -11.05 -9.59
CA VAL A 279 9.11 -12.01 -8.54
C VAL A 279 10.59 -11.89 -8.22
N SER A 280 10.91 -11.32 -7.07
CA SER A 280 12.31 -11.05 -6.66
C SER A 280 13.05 -12.30 -6.25
N ARG A 281 12.34 -13.29 -5.73
CA ARG A 281 12.91 -14.57 -5.30
C ARG A 281 11.87 -15.69 -5.47
N MET A 282 12.20 -16.66 -6.30
CA MET A 282 11.47 -17.90 -6.48
C MET A 282 12.30 -19.02 -5.86
N PRO A 283 11.70 -20.02 -5.18
CA PRO A 283 12.41 -21.24 -4.86
C PRO A 283 13.00 -21.85 -6.13
N GLU A 284 14.19 -22.40 -6.05
CA GLU A 284 14.78 -23.14 -7.16
C GLU A 284 14.05 -24.47 -7.32
N PHE A 285 13.34 -24.62 -8.44
CA PHE A 285 12.69 -25.87 -8.80
C PHE A 285 13.66 -26.73 -9.58
N GLN A 286 13.48 -28.05 -9.44
CA GLN A 286 14.31 -29.01 -10.17
C GLN A 286 14.02 -28.91 -11.69
N ASP A 287 15.07 -28.79 -12.48
CA ASP A 287 15.00 -29.02 -13.91
C ASP A 287 14.84 -30.54 -14.22
N ALA A 288 14.68 -30.88 -15.49
CA ALA A 288 14.48 -32.27 -15.88
C ALA A 288 15.63 -33.18 -15.47
N GLN A 289 16.91 -32.73 -15.60
CA GLN A 289 18.08 -33.51 -15.22
C GLN A 289 18.13 -33.72 -13.69
N GLN A 290 17.94 -32.68 -12.93
CA GLN A 290 17.93 -32.73 -11.46
C GLN A 290 16.78 -33.61 -10.93
N PHE A 291 15.60 -33.50 -11.57
CA PHE A 291 14.46 -34.32 -11.23
C PHE A 291 14.72 -35.81 -11.54
N TYR A 292 15.32 -36.12 -12.70
CA TYR A 292 15.73 -37.46 -13.05
C TYR A 292 16.71 -38.06 -12.03
N ASP A 293 17.76 -37.31 -11.70
CA ASP A 293 18.77 -37.73 -10.73
C ASP A 293 18.17 -37.96 -9.34
N TYR A 294 17.29 -37.06 -8.90
CA TYR A 294 16.58 -37.18 -7.62
C TYR A 294 15.70 -38.44 -7.56
N ARG A 295 14.89 -38.65 -8.61
CA ARG A 295 14.02 -39.82 -8.71
C ARG A 295 14.85 -41.10 -8.72
N PHE A 296 15.88 -41.13 -9.48
CA PHE A 296 16.74 -42.29 -9.58
C PHE A 296 17.42 -42.64 -8.26
N LYS A 297 17.98 -41.64 -7.56
CA LYS A 297 18.54 -41.81 -6.19
C LYS A 297 17.52 -42.30 -5.19
N LYS A 298 16.32 -41.71 -5.23
CA LYS A 298 15.21 -42.11 -4.33
C LYS A 298 14.81 -43.56 -4.54
N PHE A 299 14.66 -44.01 -5.78
CA PHE A 299 14.33 -45.42 -6.07
C PHE A 299 15.44 -46.36 -5.64
N LEU A 300 16.68 -46.00 -5.87
CA LEU A 300 17.83 -46.79 -5.41
C LEU A 300 17.84 -46.98 -3.88
N THR A 301 17.61 -45.89 -3.16
CA THR A 301 17.58 -45.93 -1.67
C THR A 301 16.41 -46.76 -1.18
N TYR A 302 15.24 -46.62 -1.77
CA TYR A 302 14.04 -47.39 -1.41
C TYR A 302 14.19 -48.87 -1.70
N ALA A 303 14.88 -49.24 -2.78
CA ALA A 303 15.18 -50.62 -3.16
C ALA A 303 16.38 -51.22 -2.40
N GLY A 304 16.97 -50.51 -1.43
CA GLY A 304 18.14 -50.99 -0.66
C GLY A 304 19.43 -51.05 -1.47
N GLY A 305 19.48 -50.34 -2.60
CA GLY A 305 20.65 -50.28 -3.49
C GLY A 305 21.69 -49.26 -3.00
N ILE A 306 22.96 -49.61 -3.15
CA ILE A 306 24.09 -48.68 -2.96
C ILE A 306 24.57 -48.22 -4.31
N ALA A 307 24.62 -46.90 -4.51
CA ALA A 307 25.22 -46.30 -5.69
C ALA A 307 26.72 -46.58 -5.73
N LYS A 308 27.20 -47.32 -6.74
CA LYS A 308 28.62 -47.49 -6.99
C LYS A 308 28.95 -46.87 -8.34
N PRO A 309 29.98 -45.99 -8.43
CA PRO A 309 30.45 -45.50 -9.72
C PRO A 309 31.13 -46.67 -10.46
N ILE A 310 30.77 -46.87 -11.69
CA ILE A 310 31.44 -47.77 -12.63
C ILE A 310 32.12 -46.92 -13.72
N ASP A 311 33.40 -47.08 -13.87
CA ASP A 311 34.25 -46.45 -14.92
C ASP A 311 34.19 -44.90 -14.97
N GLY A 312 34.14 -44.24 -13.78
CA GLY A 312 34.17 -42.78 -13.71
C GLY A 312 32.88 -42.10 -14.14
N THR A 313 31.91 -42.82 -14.64
CA THR A 313 30.53 -42.34 -14.85
C THR A 313 29.67 -42.73 -13.65
N PRO A 314 28.80 -41.87 -13.14
CA PRO A 314 27.88 -42.19 -12.08
C PRO A 314 26.85 -43.23 -12.57
N GLN A 315 27.21 -44.49 -12.51
CA GLN A 315 26.30 -45.60 -12.72
C GLN A 315 25.92 -46.19 -11.36
N TYR A 316 24.63 -46.34 -11.15
CA TYR A 316 24.08 -46.91 -9.93
C TYR A 316 23.85 -48.40 -10.20
N VAL A 317 24.60 -49.25 -9.50
CA VAL A 317 24.43 -50.70 -9.56
C VAL A 317 23.68 -51.18 -8.34
N MET A 318 22.55 -51.81 -8.59
CA MET A 318 21.78 -52.52 -7.57
C MET A 318 22.17 -53.99 -7.62
N SER A 319 22.25 -54.66 -6.47
CA SER A 319 22.56 -56.09 -6.45
C SER A 319 21.31 -56.93 -6.75
N GLY A 320 21.40 -57.78 -7.77
CA GLY A 320 20.45 -58.87 -8.03
C GLY A 320 18.97 -58.51 -7.99
N ALA A 321 18.24 -59.05 -6.98
CA ALA A 321 16.81 -58.85 -6.84
C ALA A 321 16.40 -57.39 -6.56
N SER A 322 17.25 -56.58 -5.95
CA SER A 322 17.02 -55.15 -5.72
C SER A 322 17.10 -54.33 -7.00
N TYR A 323 17.95 -54.71 -7.94
CA TYR A 323 18.03 -54.09 -9.29
C TYR A 323 16.70 -54.29 -10.04
N ASN A 324 16.22 -55.54 -10.07
CA ASN A 324 14.98 -55.89 -10.76
C ASN A 324 13.77 -55.22 -10.11
N GLN A 325 13.72 -55.13 -8.76
CA GLN A 325 12.66 -54.41 -8.06
C GLN A 325 12.74 -52.89 -8.31
N GLY A 326 13.94 -52.30 -8.35
CA GLY A 326 14.12 -50.90 -8.62
C GLY A 326 13.72 -50.53 -10.03
N MET A 327 14.11 -51.35 -11.02
CA MET A 327 13.69 -51.19 -12.44
C MET A 327 12.20 -51.41 -12.59
N LEU A 328 11.59 -52.39 -11.91
CA LEU A 328 10.14 -52.58 -11.87
C LEU A 328 9.41 -51.41 -11.24
N LEU A 329 9.99 -50.78 -10.21
CA LEU A 329 9.43 -49.56 -9.61
C LEU A 329 9.56 -48.37 -10.52
N VAL A 330 10.61 -48.26 -11.30
CA VAL A 330 10.77 -47.18 -12.31
C VAL A 330 9.83 -47.40 -13.48
N ASP A 331 9.68 -48.65 -13.95
CA ASP A 331 8.87 -48.99 -15.13
C ASP A 331 7.40 -49.31 -14.85
N ASN A 332 7.01 -49.75 -13.61
CA ASN A 332 5.68 -50.30 -13.36
C ASN A 332 4.84 -49.54 -12.33
N THR A 333 5.35 -48.59 -11.60
CA THR A 333 4.56 -47.87 -10.60
C THR A 333 4.30 -46.41 -11.00
N ASN A 334 3.37 -46.18 -11.90
CA ASN A 334 2.94 -44.84 -12.33
C ASN A 334 4.11 -43.96 -12.84
N ASN A 335 5.12 -44.56 -13.47
CA ASN A 335 6.34 -43.88 -13.82
C ASN A 335 6.67 -44.04 -15.29
N PHE A 336 7.33 -43.04 -15.81
CA PHE A 336 7.96 -43.14 -17.12
C PHE A 336 9.00 -44.26 -17.13
N SER A 337 9.11 -44.97 -18.24
CA SER A 337 10.25 -45.83 -18.43
C SER A 337 11.54 -45.00 -18.44
N GLU A 338 12.61 -45.56 -17.91
CA GLU A 338 13.94 -44.91 -17.92
C GLU A 338 14.36 -44.49 -19.34
N SER A 339 14.02 -45.29 -20.33
CA SER A 339 14.30 -45.03 -21.75
C SER A 339 13.58 -43.75 -22.25
N VAL A 340 12.32 -43.54 -21.85
CA VAL A 340 11.56 -42.35 -22.21
C VAL A 340 12.10 -41.11 -21.51
N LEU A 341 12.46 -41.19 -20.23
CA LEU A 341 13.08 -40.09 -19.53
C LEU A 341 14.43 -39.68 -20.14
N LYS A 342 15.26 -40.67 -20.50
CA LYS A 342 16.54 -40.43 -21.18
C LYS A 342 16.35 -39.81 -22.56
N SER A 343 15.36 -40.28 -23.32
CA SER A 343 15.03 -39.65 -24.61
C SER A 343 14.63 -38.21 -24.45
N ARG A 344 13.75 -37.89 -23.49
CA ARG A 344 13.31 -36.51 -23.19
C ARG A 344 14.46 -35.62 -22.73
N LEU A 345 15.39 -36.15 -21.93
CA LEU A 345 16.61 -35.41 -21.59
C LEU A 345 17.48 -35.13 -22.81
N ALA A 346 17.64 -36.11 -23.68
CA ALA A 346 18.41 -35.94 -24.92
C ALA A 346 17.78 -34.91 -25.85
N ASP A 347 16.44 -34.82 -25.88
CA ASP A 347 15.67 -33.83 -26.63
C ASP A 347 15.67 -32.45 -25.96
N GLY A 348 16.30 -32.29 -24.79
CA GLY A 348 16.35 -31.03 -24.04
C GLY A 348 15.01 -30.65 -23.38
N THR A 349 14.10 -31.60 -23.21
CA THR A 349 12.80 -31.33 -22.59
C THR A 349 12.96 -30.98 -21.12
N SER A 350 12.65 -29.74 -20.76
CA SER A 350 12.54 -29.25 -19.38
C SER A 350 11.58 -28.08 -19.34
N VAL A 351 10.44 -28.28 -18.71
CA VAL A 351 9.36 -27.28 -18.66
C VAL A 351 9.44 -26.52 -17.34
N ASP A 352 9.51 -25.20 -17.43
CA ASP A 352 9.41 -24.28 -16.29
C ASP A 352 7.92 -24.00 -15.98
N TRP A 353 7.30 -24.89 -15.25
CA TRP A 353 5.89 -24.76 -14.84
C TRP A 353 5.62 -23.53 -13.97
N PRO A 354 6.47 -23.17 -12.98
CA PRO A 354 6.32 -21.92 -12.24
C PRO A 354 6.32 -20.69 -13.15
N GLY A 355 7.17 -20.64 -14.15
CA GLY A 355 7.20 -19.57 -15.15
C GLY A 355 5.92 -19.50 -16.01
N LEU A 356 5.26 -20.64 -16.24
CA LEU A 356 4.00 -20.67 -16.99
C LEU A 356 2.80 -20.09 -16.23
N ILE A 357 2.80 -20.11 -14.89
CA ILE A 357 1.71 -19.61 -14.05
C ILE A 357 1.96 -18.20 -13.54
N THR A 358 3.17 -17.68 -13.68
CA THR A 358 3.56 -16.34 -13.24
C THR A 358 3.71 -15.37 -14.41
N GLN A 359 3.76 -14.09 -14.09
CA GLN A 359 3.95 -12.98 -15.03
C GLN A 359 4.59 -11.79 -14.32
N ASN A 360 5.05 -10.81 -15.09
CA ASN A 360 5.38 -9.51 -14.51
C ASN A 360 4.09 -8.78 -14.18
N GLY A 361 3.93 -8.42 -12.91
CA GLY A 361 2.79 -7.64 -12.44
C GLY A 361 2.92 -6.18 -12.86
N LYS A 362 1.79 -5.47 -12.82
CA LYS A 362 1.72 -4.04 -13.12
C LYS A 362 1.01 -3.33 -11.99
N LEU A 363 1.49 -2.16 -11.65
CA LEU A 363 0.95 -1.30 -10.61
C LEU A 363 0.75 0.10 -11.18
N GLN A 364 -0.43 0.69 -10.96
CA GLN A 364 -0.70 2.07 -11.31
C GLN A 364 -1.54 2.74 -10.23
N ASN A 365 -1.23 4.00 -9.97
CA ASN A 365 -1.99 4.84 -9.07
C ASN A 365 -2.17 6.22 -9.69
N HIS A 366 -3.38 6.74 -9.62
CA HIS A 366 -3.76 8.07 -10.09
C HIS A 366 -4.64 8.72 -9.03
N TYR A 367 -4.20 9.85 -8.51
CA TYR A 367 -4.94 10.57 -7.49
C TYR A 367 -5.01 12.05 -7.83
N ILE A 368 -6.21 12.61 -7.78
CA ILE A 368 -6.45 14.03 -7.93
C ILE A 368 -7.12 14.57 -6.67
N SER A 369 -6.64 15.67 -6.15
CA SER A 369 -7.28 16.32 -5.01
C SER A 369 -7.46 17.81 -5.20
N VAL A 370 -8.49 18.33 -4.55
CA VAL A 370 -8.82 19.76 -4.49
C VAL A 370 -8.99 20.11 -3.01
N ASN A 371 -8.23 21.06 -2.54
CA ASN A 371 -8.35 21.56 -1.17
C ASN A 371 -8.32 23.08 -1.15
N GLY A 372 -8.93 23.66 -0.14
CA GLY A 372 -8.94 25.10 0.02
C GLY A 372 -9.72 25.53 1.26
N SER A 373 -9.60 26.80 1.61
CA SER A 373 -10.37 27.35 2.72
C SER A 373 -10.63 28.84 2.54
N SER A 374 -11.76 29.28 3.05
CA SER A 374 -12.07 30.67 3.36
C SER A 374 -11.85 30.93 4.84
N ASP A 375 -12.25 32.10 5.32
CA ASP A 375 -12.21 32.42 6.74
C ASP A 375 -13.16 31.54 7.59
N LYS A 376 -14.24 31.03 6.98
CA LYS A 376 -15.29 30.28 7.67
C LYS A 376 -15.42 28.82 7.26
N VAL A 377 -14.97 28.45 6.06
CA VAL A 377 -15.17 27.10 5.51
C VAL A 377 -13.85 26.56 5.00
N SER A 378 -13.53 25.34 5.35
CA SER A 378 -12.46 24.57 4.72
C SER A 378 -13.01 23.29 4.09
N TYR A 379 -12.40 22.87 2.98
CA TYR A 379 -12.80 21.69 2.25
C TYR A 379 -11.58 20.93 1.69
N ASN A 380 -11.72 19.62 1.63
CA ASN A 380 -10.80 18.73 0.93
C ASN A 380 -11.63 17.69 0.18
N MET A 381 -11.31 17.46 -1.08
CA MET A 381 -11.91 16.42 -1.90
C MET A 381 -10.80 15.69 -2.65
N GLY A 382 -10.88 14.38 -2.69
CA GLY A 382 -9.93 13.51 -3.38
C GLY A 382 -10.65 12.43 -4.17
N LEU A 383 -10.10 12.09 -5.33
CA LEU A 383 -10.53 10.97 -6.16
C LEU A 383 -9.30 10.17 -6.56
N GLY A 384 -9.29 8.89 -6.23
CA GLY A 384 -8.20 7.98 -6.50
C GLY A 384 -8.63 6.79 -7.34
N TYR A 385 -7.74 6.34 -8.21
CA TYR A 385 -7.79 5.05 -8.87
C TYR A 385 -6.47 4.33 -8.62
N HIS A 386 -6.56 3.10 -8.12
CA HIS A 386 -5.43 2.22 -7.90
C HIS A 386 -5.71 0.88 -8.59
N GLY A 387 -4.78 0.41 -9.41
CA GLY A 387 -4.90 -0.85 -10.14
C GLY A 387 -3.64 -1.69 -10.03
N ILE A 388 -3.80 -2.96 -9.68
CA ILE A 388 -2.73 -3.95 -9.61
C ILE A 388 -3.10 -5.12 -10.51
N GLU A 389 -2.17 -5.52 -11.38
CA GLU A 389 -2.11 -6.87 -11.94
C GLU A 389 -1.03 -7.62 -11.16
N GLY A 390 -1.41 -8.72 -10.52
CA GLY A 390 -0.51 -9.52 -9.69
C GLY A 390 0.54 -10.29 -10.49
N VAL A 391 1.49 -10.88 -9.78
CA VAL A 391 2.53 -11.74 -10.39
C VAL A 391 2.01 -13.12 -10.78
N TYR A 392 0.84 -13.52 -10.31
CA TYR A 392 0.14 -14.71 -10.79
C TYR A 392 -0.86 -14.35 -11.89
N LYS A 393 -1.01 -15.21 -12.89
CA LYS A 393 -1.97 -14.99 -13.98
C LYS A 393 -3.40 -14.96 -13.44
N GLY A 394 -4.19 -13.99 -13.89
CA GLY A 394 -5.59 -13.84 -13.48
C GLY A 394 -5.81 -13.05 -12.20
N ASP A 395 -4.76 -12.76 -11.43
CA ASP A 395 -4.84 -12.03 -10.17
C ASP A 395 -4.84 -10.51 -10.42
N LYS A 396 -5.92 -9.81 -10.03
CA LYS A 396 -6.07 -8.36 -10.24
C LYS A 396 -6.83 -7.72 -9.09
N ASP A 397 -6.40 -6.54 -8.68
CA ASP A 397 -7.09 -5.68 -7.74
C ASP A 397 -7.27 -4.27 -8.33
N ASN A 398 -8.48 -3.73 -8.22
CA ASN A 398 -8.80 -2.38 -8.69
C ASN A 398 -9.61 -1.66 -7.62
N LYS A 399 -9.08 -0.55 -7.14
CA LYS A 399 -9.72 0.30 -6.13
C LYS A 399 -10.01 1.69 -6.72
N ILE A 400 -11.25 2.14 -6.57
CA ILE A 400 -11.64 3.53 -6.81
C ILE A 400 -12.03 4.09 -5.45
N SER A 401 -11.43 5.19 -5.06
CA SER A 401 -11.68 5.87 -3.79
C SER A 401 -12.12 7.30 -4.01
N PHE A 402 -13.07 7.74 -3.21
CA PHE A 402 -13.52 9.13 -3.14
C PHE A 402 -13.54 9.57 -1.69
N LYS A 403 -12.94 10.73 -1.43
CA LYS A 403 -12.94 11.40 -0.16
C LYS A 403 -13.57 12.79 -0.28
N ALA A 404 -14.34 13.17 0.73
CA ALA A 404 -14.83 14.54 0.89
C ALA A 404 -14.82 14.92 2.36
N SER A 405 -14.32 16.12 2.68
CA SER A 405 -14.29 16.70 4.01
C SER A 405 -14.64 18.17 3.92
N VAL A 406 -15.52 18.61 4.81
CA VAL A 406 -15.91 20.03 4.95
C VAL A 406 -16.04 20.37 6.41
N ASP A 407 -15.42 21.48 6.81
CA ASP A 407 -15.54 22.08 8.13
C ASP A 407 -16.01 23.52 7.99
N ALA A 408 -17.06 23.92 8.70
CA ALA A 408 -17.66 25.22 8.61
C ALA A 408 -17.91 25.85 9.99
N ASP A 409 -17.43 27.08 10.17
CA ASP A 409 -17.77 27.91 11.32
C ASP A 409 -19.12 28.59 11.08
N ILE A 410 -20.21 27.93 11.49
CA ILE A 410 -21.58 28.36 11.26
C ILE A 410 -21.87 29.64 12.07
N ALA A 411 -21.40 29.67 13.32
CA ALA A 411 -21.48 30.80 14.20
C ALA A 411 -20.25 30.83 15.12
N SER A 412 -20.04 31.90 15.88
CA SER A 412 -18.92 32.00 16.83
C SER A 412 -18.93 30.91 17.92
N TRP A 413 -20.10 30.32 18.17
CA TRP A 413 -20.31 29.26 19.14
C TRP A 413 -20.56 27.88 18.53
N LEU A 414 -20.63 27.74 17.19
CA LEU A 414 -20.94 26.49 16.49
C LEU A 414 -20.04 26.29 15.30
N THR A 415 -19.27 25.22 15.34
CA THR A 415 -18.58 24.64 14.17
C THR A 415 -19.27 23.33 13.81
N ALA A 416 -19.52 23.08 12.53
CA ALA A 416 -20.06 21.82 12.03
C ALA A 416 -19.24 21.33 10.85
N GLY A 417 -19.18 20.02 10.69
CA GLY A 417 -18.45 19.44 9.58
C GLY A 417 -18.82 18.00 9.31
N PHE A 418 -18.34 17.52 8.17
CA PHE A 418 -18.40 16.11 7.85
C PHE A 418 -17.09 15.64 7.19
N ASN A 419 -16.80 14.37 7.34
CA ASN A 419 -15.74 13.66 6.62
C ASN A 419 -16.30 12.34 6.12
N MET A 420 -16.06 12.03 4.86
CA MET A 420 -16.60 10.85 4.19
C MET A 420 -15.54 10.23 3.29
N ASN A 421 -15.38 8.92 3.40
CA ASN A 421 -14.56 8.09 2.54
C ASN A 421 -15.45 7.01 1.91
N ILE A 422 -15.42 6.92 0.58
CA ILE A 422 -16.10 5.87 -0.19
C ILE A 422 -15.05 5.15 -0.99
N ALA A 423 -15.09 3.82 -0.99
CA ALA A 423 -14.24 3.00 -1.84
C ALA A 423 -15.04 1.87 -2.48
N ARG A 424 -14.72 1.60 -3.73
CA ARG A 424 -15.10 0.39 -4.46
C ARG A 424 -13.84 -0.39 -4.76
N ILE A 425 -13.77 -1.61 -4.27
CA ILE A 425 -12.65 -2.52 -4.47
C ILE A 425 -13.17 -3.73 -5.25
N LYS A 426 -12.56 -4.01 -6.38
CA LYS A 426 -12.86 -5.18 -7.19
C LYS A 426 -11.62 -6.04 -7.30
N HIS A 427 -11.73 -7.27 -6.79
CA HIS A 427 -10.67 -8.25 -6.80
C HIS A 427 -11.06 -9.45 -7.68
N ASP A 428 -10.24 -9.73 -8.70
CA ASP A 428 -10.28 -10.95 -9.49
C ASP A 428 -9.20 -11.88 -8.95
N TYR A 429 -9.59 -13.03 -8.42
CA TYR A 429 -8.66 -13.98 -7.80
C TYR A 429 -8.05 -14.90 -8.86
N THR A 430 -6.76 -15.19 -8.69
CA THR A 430 -6.16 -16.34 -9.37
C THR A 430 -6.69 -17.65 -8.79
N SER A 431 -6.52 -18.76 -9.52
CA SER A 431 -6.89 -20.08 -9.00
C SER A 431 -5.86 -20.59 -8.00
N ASP A 432 -6.30 -20.91 -6.78
CA ASP A 432 -5.46 -21.52 -5.73
C ASP A 432 -4.94 -22.90 -6.15
N ASP A 433 -5.80 -23.68 -6.80
CA ASP A 433 -5.43 -25.03 -7.27
C ASP A 433 -4.52 -24.94 -8.50
N GLY A 434 -4.72 -23.96 -9.38
CA GLY A 434 -3.82 -23.70 -10.51
C GLY A 434 -2.41 -23.31 -10.04
N GLU A 435 -2.30 -22.46 -9.03
CA GLU A 435 -1.03 -22.10 -8.40
C GLU A 435 -0.35 -23.33 -7.78
N LYS A 436 -1.05 -24.05 -6.93
CA LYS A 436 -0.55 -25.26 -6.25
C LYS A 436 -0.09 -26.34 -7.22
N GLU A 437 -0.88 -26.62 -8.26
CA GLU A 437 -0.51 -27.62 -9.26
C GLU A 437 0.68 -27.14 -10.11
N GLY A 438 0.79 -25.85 -10.41
CA GLY A 438 1.94 -25.29 -11.13
C GLY A 438 3.28 -25.57 -10.42
N TYR A 439 3.30 -25.50 -9.09
CA TYR A 439 4.50 -25.85 -8.30
C TYR A 439 4.75 -27.35 -8.13
N ARG A 440 3.76 -28.18 -8.44
CA ARG A 440 3.84 -29.65 -8.27
C ARG A 440 4.11 -30.40 -9.57
N MET A 441 3.99 -29.69 -10.71
CA MET A 441 4.16 -30.32 -12.01
C MET A 441 5.60 -30.79 -12.24
N ASN A 442 5.70 -31.90 -12.93
CA ASN A 442 6.97 -32.50 -13.30
C ASN A 442 7.55 -31.81 -14.56
N PRO A 443 8.84 -31.48 -14.57
CA PRO A 443 9.47 -30.78 -15.70
C PRO A 443 9.49 -31.56 -17.03
N PHE A 444 9.23 -32.88 -17.03
CA PHE A 444 9.10 -33.68 -18.24
C PHE A 444 7.74 -33.60 -18.90
N MET A 445 6.71 -33.06 -18.22
CA MET A 445 5.37 -32.97 -18.74
C MET A 445 5.21 -31.78 -19.66
N GLN A 446 4.59 -31.98 -20.80
CA GLN A 446 4.35 -30.96 -21.80
C GLN A 446 3.02 -30.24 -21.51
N PRO A 447 2.99 -28.90 -21.50
CA PRO A 447 1.74 -28.15 -21.27
C PRO A 447 0.78 -28.18 -22.47
N TYR A 448 1.32 -28.32 -23.69
CA TYR A 448 0.59 -28.23 -24.94
C TYR A 448 0.87 -29.45 -25.82
N ASP A 449 -0.10 -29.83 -26.64
CA ASP A 449 0.07 -30.80 -27.72
C ASP A 449 0.75 -30.17 -28.96
N GLU A 450 0.93 -30.95 -30.02
CA GLU A 450 1.57 -30.50 -31.27
C GLU A 450 0.72 -29.43 -32.00
N ASP A 451 -0.56 -29.38 -31.77
CA ASP A 451 -1.50 -28.42 -32.34
C ASP A 451 -1.61 -27.13 -31.47
N GLY A 452 -0.94 -27.08 -30.32
CA GLY A 452 -0.93 -25.96 -29.37
C GLY A 452 -2.11 -25.94 -28.38
N ASN A 453 -2.91 -27.02 -28.30
CA ASN A 453 -3.97 -27.13 -27.30
C ASN A 453 -3.40 -27.53 -25.94
N ILE A 454 -4.05 -27.09 -24.88
CA ILE A 454 -3.66 -27.47 -23.51
C ILE A 454 -3.93 -28.96 -23.30
N ILE A 455 -2.90 -29.72 -22.93
CA ILE A 455 -3.06 -31.12 -22.55
C ILE A 455 -3.70 -31.18 -21.17
N GLU A 456 -4.87 -31.77 -21.06
CA GLU A 456 -5.66 -31.80 -19.82
C GLU A 456 -4.91 -32.48 -18.66
N GLN A 457 -4.34 -33.64 -18.92
CA GLN A 457 -3.55 -34.40 -17.94
C GLN A 457 -2.19 -34.78 -18.56
N PRO A 458 -1.21 -33.92 -18.47
CA PRO A 458 0.09 -34.14 -19.14
C PRO A 458 0.87 -35.33 -18.57
N GLY A 459 0.46 -35.87 -17.41
CA GLY A 459 1.00 -37.09 -16.83
C GLY A 459 0.33 -38.38 -17.31
N LEU A 460 -0.75 -38.30 -18.09
CA LEU A 460 -1.39 -39.46 -18.69
C LEU A 460 -0.69 -39.85 -19.98
N ASN A 461 -0.49 -41.05 -20.15
CA ASN A 461 0.15 -41.96 -21.03
C ASN A 461 0.48 -41.66 -22.49
N ASN A 462 -0.40 -40.98 -23.20
CA ASN A 462 -0.31 -40.98 -24.65
C ASN A 462 0.86 -40.18 -25.21
N THR A 463 1.36 -39.23 -24.44
CA THR A 463 2.50 -38.37 -24.82
C THR A 463 3.84 -38.92 -24.34
N LEU A 464 3.85 -39.86 -23.41
CA LEU A 464 5.07 -40.34 -22.76
C LEU A 464 5.31 -41.84 -22.91
N GLY A 465 4.50 -42.52 -23.72
CA GLY A 465 4.75 -43.89 -24.23
C GLY A 465 4.69 -45.01 -23.17
N THR A 466 4.00 -44.81 -22.08
CA THR A 466 3.87 -45.83 -21.04
C THR A 466 2.52 -46.55 -21.14
N ASN A 467 2.53 -47.85 -21.14
CA ASN A 467 1.39 -48.76 -21.31
C ASN A 467 0.27 -48.59 -20.29
N GLY A 468 -0.43 -47.47 -20.30
CA GLY A 468 -1.59 -47.22 -19.45
C GLY A 468 -1.27 -46.69 -18.07
N ASN A 469 -0.02 -46.44 -17.68
CA ASN A 469 0.35 -45.98 -16.35
C ASN A 469 0.46 -44.46 -16.26
N GLN A 470 -0.13 -43.86 -15.25
CA GLN A 470 -0.11 -42.43 -14.97
C GLN A 470 1.19 -42.06 -14.23
N PHE A 471 1.90 -41.04 -14.70
CA PHE A 471 2.99 -40.46 -13.94
C PHE A 471 2.48 -39.68 -12.72
N THR A 472 1.38 -38.97 -12.91
CA THR A 472 0.61 -38.28 -11.88
C THR A 472 -0.81 -38.05 -12.42
N SER A 473 -1.76 -37.98 -11.50
CA SER A 473 -3.14 -37.55 -11.79
C SER A 473 -3.27 -36.01 -11.82
N SER A 474 -2.18 -35.29 -11.62
CA SER A 474 -2.21 -33.82 -11.66
C SER A 474 -2.67 -33.32 -13.02
N ARG A 475 -3.60 -32.39 -12.98
CA ARG A 475 -4.09 -31.72 -14.18
C ARG A 475 -3.20 -30.55 -14.53
N ASN A 476 -3.26 -30.16 -15.78
CA ASN A 476 -2.52 -29.01 -16.26
C ASN A 476 -2.95 -27.74 -15.48
N PRO A 477 -2.05 -27.05 -14.80
CA PRO A 477 -2.38 -25.85 -14.05
C PRO A 477 -2.99 -24.74 -14.90
N LEU A 478 -2.68 -24.69 -16.20
CA LEU A 478 -3.23 -23.68 -17.10
C LEU A 478 -4.75 -23.80 -17.29
N LEU A 479 -5.31 -25.00 -17.16
CA LEU A 479 -6.75 -25.22 -17.24
C LEU A 479 -7.51 -24.56 -16.09
N TYR A 480 -6.91 -24.52 -14.91
CA TYR A 480 -7.56 -23.90 -13.74
C TYR A 480 -7.79 -22.41 -13.95
N PHE A 481 -6.84 -21.69 -14.55
CA PHE A 481 -6.99 -20.26 -14.83
C PHE A 481 -8.09 -19.96 -15.86
N GLU A 482 -8.42 -20.91 -16.73
CA GLU A 482 -9.51 -20.78 -17.69
C GLU A 482 -10.86 -21.23 -17.10
N ASN A 483 -10.84 -22.28 -16.30
CA ASN A 483 -12.00 -23.01 -15.82
C ASN A 483 -12.57 -22.47 -14.50
N GLU A 484 -11.76 -21.78 -13.72
CA GLU A 484 -12.15 -21.21 -12.44
C GLU A 484 -12.21 -19.69 -12.54
N LYS A 485 -13.30 -19.12 -12.07
CA LYS A 485 -13.47 -17.68 -11.96
C LYS A 485 -13.94 -17.35 -10.56
N LYS A 486 -13.19 -16.53 -9.87
CA LYS A 486 -13.58 -16.00 -8.57
C LYS A 486 -13.37 -14.50 -8.57
N GLN A 487 -14.40 -13.76 -8.23
CA GLN A 487 -14.39 -12.31 -8.20
C GLN A 487 -15.12 -11.82 -6.96
N ARG A 488 -14.53 -10.83 -6.29
CA ARG A 488 -15.19 -10.11 -5.20
C ARG A 488 -15.26 -8.63 -5.53
N GLU A 489 -16.42 -8.04 -5.29
CA GLU A 489 -16.60 -6.60 -5.30
C GLU A 489 -17.02 -6.13 -3.91
N THR A 490 -16.36 -5.09 -3.39
CA THR A 490 -16.66 -4.52 -2.08
C THR A 490 -16.86 -3.02 -2.22
N TRP A 491 -18.00 -2.54 -1.73
CA TRP A 491 -18.28 -1.12 -1.53
C TRP A 491 -18.19 -0.80 -0.05
N ARG A 492 -17.44 0.24 0.28
CA ARG A 492 -17.28 0.70 1.65
C ARG A 492 -17.53 2.19 1.74
N LEU A 493 -18.36 2.58 2.69
CA LEU A 493 -18.60 3.96 3.07
C LEU A 493 -18.24 4.10 4.54
N LEU A 494 -17.38 5.04 4.84
CA LEU A 494 -17.04 5.46 6.20
C LEU A 494 -17.23 6.96 6.28
N GLY A 495 -17.94 7.43 7.29
CA GLY A 495 -18.15 8.85 7.47
C GLY A 495 -18.26 9.26 8.91
N ASN A 496 -18.07 10.53 9.16
CA ASN A 496 -18.51 11.17 10.38
C ASN A 496 -19.15 12.54 10.09
N ILE A 497 -20.14 12.87 10.85
CA ILE A 497 -20.81 14.18 10.83
C ILE A 497 -20.73 14.69 12.25
N TYR A 498 -20.25 15.90 12.45
CA TYR A 498 -20.07 16.44 13.78
C TYR A 498 -20.56 17.88 13.91
N MET A 499 -20.93 18.23 15.15
CA MET A 499 -21.18 19.59 15.59
C MET A 499 -20.37 19.84 16.87
N ASP A 500 -19.69 20.97 16.93
CA ASP A 500 -18.88 21.40 18.07
C ASP A 500 -19.44 22.72 18.61
N PHE A 501 -20.01 22.64 19.80
CA PHE A 501 -20.68 23.75 20.50
C PHE A 501 -19.73 24.35 21.53
N LYS A 502 -19.28 25.56 21.32
CA LYS A 502 -18.53 26.36 22.31
C LYS A 502 -19.51 26.99 23.30
N ILE A 503 -19.85 26.25 24.36
CA ILE A 503 -20.88 26.63 25.31
C ILE A 503 -20.45 27.85 26.15
N LEU A 504 -19.21 27.80 26.66
CA LEU A 504 -18.58 28.86 27.43
C LEU A 504 -17.08 28.87 27.09
N LYS A 505 -16.35 29.90 27.52
CA LYS A 505 -14.90 29.96 27.33
C LYS A 505 -14.21 28.76 28.01
N GLY A 506 -13.72 27.85 27.20
CA GLY A 506 -13.03 26.63 27.61
C GLY A 506 -13.97 25.46 27.90
N LEU A 507 -15.29 25.57 27.70
CA LEU A 507 -16.26 24.48 27.78
C LEU A 507 -16.86 24.23 26.41
N ASP A 508 -16.51 23.10 25.81
CA ASP A 508 -16.94 22.71 24.48
C ASP A 508 -17.66 21.36 24.52
N LEU A 509 -18.76 21.24 23.78
CA LEU A 509 -19.50 19.98 23.58
C LEU A 509 -19.42 19.61 22.11
N LYS A 510 -18.73 18.51 21.80
CA LYS A 510 -18.69 17.93 20.47
C LYS A 510 -19.59 16.70 20.42
N THR A 511 -20.55 16.70 19.49
CA THR A 511 -21.35 15.52 19.14
C THR A 511 -20.95 15.04 17.75
N THR A 512 -20.72 13.74 17.63
CA THR A 512 -20.27 13.12 16.37
C THR A 512 -21.10 11.87 16.09
N PHE A 513 -21.68 11.79 14.91
CA PHE A 513 -22.35 10.59 14.39
C PHE A 513 -21.52 9.99 13.28
N SER A 514 -21.13 8.73 13.42
CA SER A 514 -20.16 8.05 12.56
C SER A 514 -20.76 6.76 11.96
N PRO A 515 -21.43 6.85 10.80
CA PRO A 515 -21.91 5.67 10.08
C PRO A 515 -20.78 4.97 9.34
N SER A 516 -20.81 3.63 9.31
CA SER A 516 -19.99 2.77 8.48
C SER A 516 -20.87 1.75 7.78
N TYR A 517 -20.76 1.66 6.46
CA TYR A 517 -21.50 0.71 5.64
C TYR A 517 -20.55 -0.05 4.74
N THR A 518 -20.69 -1.37 4.73
CA THR A 518 -19.96 -2.26 3.82
C THR A 518 -20.96 -3.15 3.11
N TYR A 519 -20.84 -3.21 1.81
CA TYR A 519 -21.51 -4.19 0.94
C TYR A 519 -20.45 -4.96 0.18
N SER A 520 -20.54 -6.28 0.17
CA SER A 520 -19.66 -7.14 -0.62
C SER A 520 -20.48 -8.20 -1.34
N ASP A 521 -20.07 -8.51 -2.54
CA ASP A 521 -20.52 -9.67 -3.28
C ASP A 521 -19.31 -10.46 -3.80
N GLU A 522 -19.42 -11.77 -3.76
CA GLU A 522 -18.42 -12.70 -4.25
C GLU A 522 -19.09 -13.74 -5.12
N GLY A 523 -18.69 -13.81 -6.37
CA GLY A 523 -19.07 -14.85 -7.31
C GLY A 523 -17.91 -15.83 -7.52
N GLN A 524 -18.19 -17.12 -7.48
CA GLN A 524 -17.26 -18.17 -7.83
C GLN A 524 -17.89 -19.14 -8.81
N PHE A 525 -17.15 -19.50 -9.83
CA PHE A 525 -17.49 -20.54 -10.79
C PHE A 525 -16.31 -21.51 -10.92
N VAL A 526 -16.64 -22.81 -10.86
CA VAL A 526 -15.67 -23.90 -11.08
C VAL A 526 -16.26 -24.83 -12.14
N GLY A 527 -15.59 -24.93 -13.26
CA GLY A 527 -16.03 -25.78 -14.37
C GLY A 527 -15.59 -27.24 -14.23
N THR A 528 -15.79 -28.02 -15.27
CA THR A 528 -15.52 -29.46 -15.30
C THR A 528 -14.12 -29.81 -15.82
N LEU A 529 -13.41 -28.88 -16.47
CA LEU A 529 -12.08 -29.14 -17.05
C LEU A 529 -11.03 -29.53 -16.01
N THR A 530 -11.22 -29.12 -14.76
CA THR A 530 -10.30 -29.41 -13.66
C THR A 530 -10.61 -30.71 -12.89
N GLY A 531 -11.45 -31.57 -13.46
CA GLY A 531 -11.73 -32.92 -12.95
C GLY A 531 -12.98 -33.07 -12.11
N ASN A 532 -13.71 -32.01 -11.94
CA ASN A 532 -15.02 -32.08 -11.32
C ASN A 532 -16.01 -32.78 -12.28
N THR A 533 -16.87 -33.61 -11.75
CA THR A 533 -17.95 -34.26 -12.54
C THR A 533 -19.00 -33.25 -12.99
N ASP A 534 -19.21 -32.24 -12.15
CA ASP A 534 -20.19 -31.19 -12.34
C ASP A 534 -19.57 -29.82 -12.22
N ASN A 535 -20.01 -28.87 -13.02
CA ASN A 535 -19.66 -27.47 -12.79
C ASN A 535 -20.48 -26.94 -11.60
N THR A 536 -19.86 -26.04 -10.86
CA THR A 536 -20.47 -25.41 -9.69
C THR A 536 -20.37 -23.90 -9.79
N ALA A 537 -21.39 -23.22 -9.29
CA ALA A 537 -21.33 -21.79 -9.08
C ALA A 537 -21.83 -21.45 -7.68
N SER A 538 -21.21 -20.47 -7.06
CA SER A 538 -21.70 -19.88 -5.82
C SER A 538 -21.69 -18.36 -5.91
N TYR A 539 -22.64 -17.75 -5.23
CA TYR A 539 -22.73 -16.31 -5.12
C TYR A 539 -23.06 -15.95 -3.68
N THR A 540 -22.14 -15.20 -3.05
CA THR A 540 -22.28 -14.76 -1.66
C THR A 540 -22.42 -13.25 -1.63
N THR A 541 -23.41 -12.75 -0.90
CA THR A 541 -23.57 -11.33 -0.64
C THR A 541 -23.47 -11.07 0.85
N GLY A 542 -22.79 -10.00 1.21
CA GLY A 542 -22.67 -9.53 2.59
C GLY A 542 -22.99 -8.05 2.67
N ARG A 543 -23.71 -7.65 3.69
CA ARG A 543 -23.90 -6.24 4.03
C ARG A 543 -23.76 -6.05 5.52
N SER A 544 -23.03 -5.04 5.92
CA SER A 544 -22.95 -4.62 7.31
C SER A 544 -23.16 -3.12 7.42
N PHE A 545 -23.89 -2.73 8.44
CA PHE A 545 -24.07 -1.34 8.82
C PHE A 545 -23.76 -1.21 10.30
N SER A 546 -22.85 -0.33 10.62
CA SER A 546 -22.55 0.05 12.00
C SER A 546 -22.57 1.57 12.15
N TRP A 547 -22.82 2.01 13.35
CA TRP A 547 -22.79 3.43 13.67
C TRP A 547 -22.31 3.64 15.10
N THR A 548 -21.66 4.76 15.31
CA THR A 548 -21.28 5.24 16.64
C THR A 548 -21.79 6.67 16.80
N TRP A 549 -22.32 7.00 17.97
CA TRP A 549 -22.71 8.35 18.34
C TRP A 549 -21.99 8.75 19.61
N ASP A 550 -21.04 9.66 19.46
CA ASP A 550 -20.18 10.14 20.53
C ASP A 550 -20.54 11.55 20.94
N ASN A 551 -20.58 11.81 22.23
CA ASN A 551 -20.81 13.12 22.83
C ASN A 551 -19.66 13.38 23.81
N VAL A 552 -18.82 14.34 23.51
CA VAL A 552 -17.61 14.67 24.27
C VAL A 552 -17.74 16.07 24.82
N LEU A 553 -17.81 16.17 26.14
CA LEU A 553 -17.78 17.44 26.86
C LEU A 553 -16.36 17.69 27.37
N THR A 554 -15.72 18.76 26.92
CA THR A 554 -14.38 19.14 27.35
C THR A 554 -14.36 20.46 28.07
N TYR A 555 -13.62 20.52 29.18
CA TYR A 555 -13.38 21.75 29.92
C TYR A 555 -11.89 22.00 30.08
N ASN A 556 -11.41 23.09 29.48
CA ASN A 556 -10.00 23.49 29.46
C ASN A 556 -9.85 24.87 30.13
N LYS A 557 -9.07 24.95 31.21
CA LYS A 557 -8.82 26.21 31.90
C LYS A 557 -7.38 26.31 32.40
N ILE A 558 -6.82 27.50 32.24
CA ILE A 558 -5.51 27.84 32.79
C ILE A 558 -5.75 28.81 33.96
N PHE A 559 -5.36 28.41 35.17
CA PHE A 559 -5.42 29.23 36.38
C PHE A 559 -4.07 29.88 36.63
N ASN A 560 -4.05 31.15 36.94
CA ASN A 560 -2.86 31.93 37.27
C ASN A 560 -1.69 31.80 36.28
N LYS A 561 -1.98 31.48 35.04
CA LYS A 561 -0.99 31.22 33.96
C LYS A 561 -0.03 30.03 34.24
N ILE A 562 -0.21 29.29 35.33
CA ILE A 562 0.69 28.22 35.79
C ILE A 562 -0.04 26.85 35.79
N HIS A 563 -1.26 26.80 36.34
CA HIS A 563 -1.98 25.53 36.48
C HIS A 563 -2.92 25.32 35.30
N ARG A 564 -2.76 24.22 34.60
CA ARG A 564 -3.60 23.81 33.47
C ARG A 564 -4.53 22.68 33.93
N LEU A 565 -5.82 22.87 33.84
CA LEU A 565 -6.86 21.86 34.13
C LEU A 565 -7.54 21.47 32.82
N ASN A 566 -7.52 20.19 32.51
CA ASN A 566 -8.24 19.59 31.39
C ASN A 566 -9.17 18.52 31.99
N LEU A 567 -10.45 18.63 31.75
CA LEU A 567 -11.46 17.63 32.11
C LEU A 567 -12.19 17.20 30.84
N MET A 568 -12.49 15.91 30.75
CA MET A 568 -13.24 15.35 29.63
C MET A 568 -14.26 14.35 30.15
N GLY A 569 -15.50 14.48 29.68
CA GLY A 569 -16.58 13.51 29.87
C GLY A 569 -17.01 12.98 28.50
N LEU A 570 -17.16 11.67 28.38
CA LEU A 570 -17.61 11.00 27.16
C LEU A 570 -18.89 10.22 27.44
N PHE A 571 -19.86 10.36 26.55
CA PHE A 571 -21.01 9.47 26.41
C PHE A 571 -21.03 8.95 24.98
N SER A 572 -20.98 7.61 24.81
CA SER A 572 -20.94 6.94 23.51
C SER A 572 -22.02 5.88 23.41
N MET A 573 -22.63 5.78 22.25
CA MET A 573 -23.53 4.69 21.85
C MET A 573 -23.08 4.11 20.53
N GLU A 574 -23.17 2.78 20.40
CA GLU A 574 -22.86 2.08 19.17
C GLU A 574 -23.91 1.03 18.83
N GLY A 575 -24.08 0.76 17.54
CA GLY A 575 -24.93 -0.32 17.05
C GLY A 575 -24.40 -0.90 15.76
N ALA A 576 -24.61 -2.18 15.56
CA ALA A 576 -24.19 -2.88 14.34
C ALA A 576 -25.24 -3.91 13.91
N THR A 577 -25.41 -4.03 12.60
CA THR A 577 -26.22 -5.09 11.97
C THR A 577 -25.43 -5.66 10.81
N ALA A 578 -25.47 -6.99 10.65
CA ALA A 578 -24.86 -7.69 9.53
C ALA A 578 -25.82 -8.73 8.97
N HIS A 579 -25.81 -8.86 7.64
CA HIS A 579 -26.58 -9.85 6.92
C HIS A 579 -25.68 -10.49 5.89
N SER A 580 -25.76 -11.82 5.76
CA SER A 580 -25.09 -12.57 4.70
C SER A 580 -26.09 -13.51 4.05
N SER A 581 -25.93 -13.70 2.75
CA SER A 581 -26.72 -14.65 1.96
C SER A 581 -25.79 -15.35 0.99
N GLU A 582 -25.93 -16.66 0.91
CA GLU A 582 -25.18 -17.50 -0.02
C GLU A 582 -26.17 -18.32 -0.86
N SER A 583 -25.88 -18.41 -2.15
CA SER A 583 -26.60 -19.25 -3.10
C SER A 583 -25.58 -20.07 -3.87
N SER A 584 -25.84 -21.36 -4.02
CA SER A 584 -24.96 -22.24 -4.80
C SER A 584 -25.80 -23.15 -5.72
N GLY A 585 -25.20 -23.55 -6.81
CA GLY A 585 -25.81 -24.41 -7.80
C GLY A 585 -24.79 -25.37 -8.41
N ILE A 586 -25.29 -26.50 -8.86
CA ILE A 586 -24.55 -27.53 -9.60
C ILE A 586 -25.13 -27.59 -11.00
N ASN A 587 -24.30 -27.91 -11.99
CA ASN A 587 -24.67 -27.97 -13.41
C ASN A 587 -25.33 -26.69 -13.92
N VAL A 588 -24.78 -25.56 -13.49
CA VAL A 588 -25.19 -24.22 -13.93
C VAL A 588 -24.76 -23.97 -15.39
N ARG A 589 -25.61 -23.29 -16.16
CA ARG A 589 -25.38 -22.95 -17.58
C ARG A 589 -25.24 -21.45 -17.75
#